data_01b4fc168114d47735c28a9a8aa0894f
#
_entry.id   01b4fc168114d47735c28a9a8aa0894f
#
_cell.length_a   1.000
_cell.length_b   1.000
_cell.length_c   1.000
_cell.angle_alpha   90.00
_cell.angle_beta   90.00
_cell.angle_gamma   90.00
#
_symmetry.space_group_name_H-M   'P 1'
#
loop_
_entity.id
_entity.type
_entity.pdbx_description
1 polymer ?
#
loop_
_entity_poly.entity_id
_entity_poly.type
_entity_poly.pdbx_seq_one_letter_code
_entity_poly.pdbx_strand_id
1 'polypeptide(L)'
;MKHREVRIHAEFKGEVSPENRRWLVRRVAIRDTLSFLALMLPLMLIVSLIMVWEWGWGERCAFMTVFCFGLCLLGALLIFALSFTKKQQNELFPTRAVFYADRDHSVLFECPKRRLELYREDIRRVLDMGDYYYLDIPSQSGRGMVCQKSLMTIGTEETFEKLFEGKIEGKGK
;
A
#
# COMPACT_ATOMS: atom_id res chain seq x y z
N MET A 1 16.87 -25.93 -27.35
CA MET A 1 16.07 -25.17 -26.38
C MET A 1 15.32 -24.06 -27.12
N LYS A 2 14.01 -24.19 -27.29
CA LYS A 2 13.20 -23.12 -27.89
C LYS A 2 13.14 -21.96 -26.91
N HIS A 3 13.72 -20.80 -27.24
CA HIS A 3 13.46 -19.56 -26.54
C HIS A 3 11.96 -19.31 -26.62
N ARG A 4 11.23 -19.56 -25.53
CA ARG A 4 9.86 -19.12 -25.37
C ARG A 4 9.92 -17.60 -25.31
N GLU A 5 9.41 -16.94 -26.35
CA GLU A 5 9.17 -15.49 -26.29
C GLU A 5 8.24 -15.21 -25.11
N VAL A 6 8.79 -14.63 -24.08
CA VAL A 6 8.02 -14.21 -22.89
C VAL A 6 7.12 -13.06 -23.33
N ARG A 7 5.83 -13.32 -23.45
CA ARG A 7 4.86 -12.29 -23.81
C ARG A 7 4.62 -11.37 -22.62
N ILE A 8 4.81 -10.07 -22.82
CA ILE A 8 4.51 -9.03 -21.84
C ILE A 8 3.09 -8.55 -22.11
N HIS A 9 2.24 -8.58 -21.06
CA HIS A 9 0.88 -8.05 -21.14
C HIS A 9 0.81 -6.56 -20.89
N ALA A 10 1.54 -6.10 -19.88
CA ALA A 10 1.62 -4.69 -19.56
C ALA A 10 3.00 -4.34 -19.01
N GLU A 11 3.50 -3.18 -19.36
CA GLU A 11 4.74 -2.63 -18.82
C GLU A 11 4.54 -1.16 -18.49
N PHE A 12 4.95 -0.79 -17.27
CA PHE A 12 5.08 0.59 -16.85
C PHE A 12 6.56 0.89 -16.69
N LYS A 13 7.04 1.95 -17.34
CA LYS A 13 8.46 2.31 -17.33
C LYS A 13 8.62 3.81 -17.21
N GLY A 14 9.35 4.24 -16.20
CA GLY A 14 9.65 5.65 -15.97
C GLY A 14 9.61 6.00 -14.48
N GLU A 15 9.92 7.25 -14.19
CA GLU A 15 9.84 7.79 -12.85
C GLU A 15 8.59 8.65 -12.70
N VAL A 16 7.87 8.44 -11.60
CA VAL A 16 6.73 9.27 -11.25
C VAL A 16 7.22 10.70 -10.98
N SER A 17 6.54 11.69 -11.54
CA SER A 17 6.92 13.11 -11.35
C SER A 17 7.01 13.49 -9.87
N PRO A 18 7.95 14.38 -9.46
CA PRO A 18 8.16 14.72 -8.05
C PRO A 18 6.90 15.28 -7.38
N GLU A 19 6.05 15.98 -8.12
CA GLU A 19 4.80 16.56 -7.62
C GLU A 19 3.77 15.47 -7.31
N ASN A 20 3.52 14.58 -8.28
CA ASN A 20 2.63 13.45 -8.12
C ASN A 20 3.13 12.51 -7.02
N ARG A 21 4.46 12.32 -6.92
CA ARG A 21 5.07 11.48 -5.90
C ARG A 21 4.76 11.97 -4.48
N ARG A 22 4.87 13.28 -4.20
CA ARG A 22 4.57 13.85 -2.88
C ARG A 22 3.10 13.68 -2.50
N TRP A 23 2.21 13.94 -3.44
CA TRP A 23 0.77 13.79 -3.22
C TRP A 23 0.39 12.33 -2.96
N LEU A 24 0.93 11.40 -3.75
CA LEU A 24 0.74 9.96 -3.59
C LEU A 24 1.22 9.44 -2.24
N VAL A 25 2.45 9.81 -1.85
CA VAL A 25 3.02 9.45 -0.54
C VAL A 25 2.13 9.94 0.59
N ARG A 26 1.65 11.19 0.51
CA ARG A 26 0.74 11.75 1.51
C ARG A 26 -0.57 10.95 1.60
N ARG A 27 -1.15 10.58 0.47
CA ARG A 27 -2.41 9.81 0.43
C ARG A 27 -2.23 8.40 1.01
N VAL A 28 -1.15 7.73 0.67
CA VAL A 28 -0.80 6.42 1.25
C VAL A 28 -0.55 6.54 2.75
N ALA A 29 0.22 7.55 3.18
CA ALA A 29 0.49 7.82 4.60
C ALA A 29 -0.79 8.05 5.40
N ILE A 30 -1.72 8.86 4.88
CA ILE A 30 -3.02 9.09 5.52
C ILE A 30 -3.81 7.78 5.64
N ARG A 31 -3.86 6.99 4.56
CA ARG A 31 -4.58 5.71 4.56
C ARG A 31 -4.02 4.75 5.61
N ASP A 32 -2.70 4.59 5.65
CA ASP A 32 -2.03 3.68 6.57
C ASP A 32 -2.22 4.13 8.03
N THR A 33 -2.17 5.45 8.27
CA THR A 33 -2.46 6.04 9.59
C THR A 33 -3.90 5.83 10.00
N LEU A 34 -4.87 6.04 9.09
CA LEU A 34 -6.29 5.80 9.37
C LEU A 34 -6.57 4.32 9.64
N SER A 35 -5.94 3.40 8.89
CA SER A 35 -6.06 1.96 9.12
C SER A 35 -5.52 1.55 10.48
N PHE A 36 -4.39 2.13 10.91
CA PHE A 36 -3.85 1.94 12.25
C PHE A 36 -4.80 2.44 13.33
N LEU A 37 -5.33 3.66 13.18
CA LEU A 37 -6.28 4.24 14.13
C LEU A 37 -7.58 3.43 14.21
N ALA A 38 -8.11 2.98 13.07
CA ALA A 38 -9.33 2.17 13.01
C ALA A 38 -9.18 0.83 13.76
N LEU A 39 -7.96 0.28 13.81
CA LEU A 39 -7.68 -0.93 14.59
C LEU A 39 -7.43 -0.62 16.08
N MET A 40 -6.66 0.43 16.37
CA MET A 40 -6.20 0.72 17.72
C MET A 40 -7.24 1.41 18.59
N LEU A 41 -8.09 2.31 18.03
CA LEU A 41 -9.10 3.00 18.84
C LEU A 41 -10.13 2.07 19.48
N PRO A 42 -10.74 1.09 18.78
CA PRO A 42 -11.64 0.14 19.42
C PRO A 42 -10.94 -0.69 20.51
N LEU A 43 -9.68 -1.11 20.26
CA LEU A 43 -8.90 -1.85 21.22
C LEU A 43 -8.66 -1.02 22.50
N MET A 44 -8.28 0.25 22.36
CA MET A 44 -8.08 1.16 23.49
C MET A 44 -9.39 1.40 24.28
N LEU A 45 -10.52 1.50 23.61
CA LEU A 45 -11.83 1.61 24.25
C LEU A 45 -12.14 0.37 25.07
N ILE A 46 -11.93 -0.84 24.54
CA ILE A 46 -12.15 -2.09 25.26
C ILE A 46 -11.26 -2.17 26.51
N VAL A 47 -9.97 -1.86 26.36
CA VAL A 47 -9.03 -1.85 27.51
C VAL A 47 -9.48 -0.85 28.56
N SER A 48 -9.90 0.36 28.17
CA SER A 48 -10.39 1.37 29.08
C SER A 48 -11.65 0.93 29.83
N LEU A 49 -12.58 0.25 29.17
CA LEU A 49 -13.79 -0.31 29.80
C LEU A 49 -13.47 -1.40 30.82
N ILE A 50 -12.51 -2.29 30.50
CA ILE A 50 -12.04 -3.32 31.43
C ILE A 50 -11.41 -2.67 32.66
N MET A 51 -10.57 -1.64 32.48
CA MET A 51 -9.96 -0.92 33.62
C MET A 51 -11.00 -0.25 34.51
N VAL A 52 -12.04 0.36 33.93
CA VAL A 52 -13.14 0.95 34.70
C VAL A 52 -13.91 -0.13 35.47
N TRP A 53 -14.11 -1.29 34.84
CA TRP A 53 -14.81 -2.41 35.50
C TRP A 53 -14.05 -2.97 36.70
N GLU A 54 -12.73 -3.18 36.56
CA GLU A 54 -11.92 -3.81 37.63
C GLU A 54 -11.53 -2.83 38.75
N TRP A 55 -11.20 -1.59 38.40
CA TRP A 55 -10.63 -0.63 39.37
C TRP A 55 -11.59 0.49 39.77
N GLY A 56 -12.76 0.56 39.11
CA GLY A 56 -13.69 1.64 39.28
C GLY A 56 -13.21 2.94 38.61
N TRP A 57 -14.09 3.91 38.55
CA TRP A 57 -13.80 5.22 37.99
C TRP A 57 -13.03 6.08 39.02
N GLY A 58 -11.74 6.30 38.79
CA GLY A 58 -10.88 7.10 39.66
C GLY A 58 -9.72 7.75 38.87
N GLU A 59 -8.94 8.58 39.56
CA GLU A 59 -7.83 9.32 38.96
C GLU A 59 -6.80 8.41 38.26
N ARG A 60 -6.52 7.26 38.82
CA ARG A 60 -5.58 6.28 38.26
C ARG A 60 -6.09 5.72 36.94
N CYS A 61 -7.36 5.37 36.88
CA CYS A 61 -8.00 4.88 35.64
C CYS A 61 -8.02 5.97 34.57
N ALA A 62 -8.38 7.20 34.92
CA ALA A 62 -8.35 8.33 34.02
C ALA A 62 -6.94 8.60 33.46
N PHE A 63 -5.92 8.61 34.34
CA PHE A 63 -4.52 8.79 33.92
C PHE A 63 -4.07 7.70 32.96
N MET A 64 -4.31 6.43 33.26
CA MET A 64 -3.93 5.31 32.40
C MET A 64 -4.65 5.36 31.04
N THR A 65 -5.91 5.71 31.03
CA THR A 65 -6.68 5.89 29.78
C THR A 65 -6.07 6.97 28.91
N VAL A 66 -5.82 8.16 29.47
CA VAL A 66 -5.19 9.28 28.75
C VAL A 66 -3.80 8.89 28.24
N PHE A 67 -3.01 8.19 29.05
CA PHE A 67 -1.68 7.71 28.67
C PHE A 67 -1.74 6.73 27.50
N CYS A 68 -2.65 5.74 27.52
CA CYS A 68 -2.84 4.80 26.41
C CYS A 68 -3.26 5.48 25.11
N PHE A 69 -4.21 6.43 25.17
CA PHE A 69 -4.60 7.22 24.00
C PHE A 69 -3.45 8.09 23.47
N GLY A 70 -2.65 8.67 24.38
CA GLY A 70 -1.45 9.43 24.02
C GLY A 70 -0.43 8.58 23.26
N LEU A 71 -0.17 7.37 23.72
CA LEU A 71 0.71 6.41 23.02
C LEU A 71 0.15 6.02 21.64
N CYS A 72 -1.16 5.82 21.54
CA CYS A 72 -1.81 5.52 20.25
C CYS A 72 -1.62 6.68 19.25
N LEU A 73 -1.83 7.92 19.68
CA LEU A 73 -1.60 9.10 18.83
C LEU A 73 -0.14 9.25 18.44
N LEU A 74 0.79 9.02 19.37
CA LEU A 74 2.22 9.05 19.08
C LEU A 74 2.60 7.98 18.04
N GLY A 75 2.06 6.77 18.16
CA GLY A 75 2.22 5.70 17.16
C GLY A 75 1.69 6.10 15.78
N ALA A 76 0.52 6.72 15.72
CA ALA A 76 -0.06 7.22 14.47
C ALA A 76 0.83 8.31 13.81
N LEU A 77 1.35 9.25 14.61
CA LEU A 77 2.28 10.28 14.13
C LEU A 77 3.59 9.67 13.63
N LEU A 78 4.11 8.66 14.32
CA LEU A 78 5.32 7.96 13.90
C LEU A 78 5.11 7.23 12.57
N ILE A 79 4.01 6.51 12.38
CA ILE A 79 3.67 5.84 11.12
C ILE A 79 3.57 6.87 10.00
N PHE A 80 2.88 7.98 10.23
CA PHE A 80 2.78 9.08 9.27
C PHE A 80 4.16 9.62 8.89
N ALA A 81 5.01 9.96 9.87
CA ALA A 81 6.35 10.49 9.63
C ALA A 81 7.26 9.49 8.89
N LEU A 82 7.22 8.21 9.26
CA LEU A 82 8.00 7.17 8.60
C LEU A 82 7.62 7.00 7.13
N SER A 83 6.36 7.27 6.76
CA SER A 83 5.90 7.18 5.37
C SER A 83 6.59 8.17 4.43
N PHE A 84 7.20 9.23 4.96
CA PHE A 84 7.97 10.21 4.18
C PHE A 84 9.46 9.89 4.06
N THR A 85 9.93 8.77 4.61
CA THR A 85 11.35 8.40 4.47
C THR A 85 11.69 8.04 3.02
N LYS A 86 12.90 8.45 2.55
CA LYS A 86 13.37 8.13 1.19
C LYS A 86 13.38 6.62 0.90
N LYS A 87 13.66 5.79 1.92
CA LYS A 87 13.64 4.32 1.79
C LYS A 87 12.25 3.85 1.40
N GLN A 88 11.23 4.32 2.10
CA GLN A 88 9.84 3.91 1.89
C GLN A 88 9.30 4.40 0.54
N GLN A 89 9.65 5.63 0.16
CA GLN A 89 9.29 6.17 -1.14
C GLN A 89 9.90 5.36 -2.29
N ASN A 90 11.16 4.93 -2.16
CA ASN A 90 11.83 4.14 -3.19
C ASN A 90 11.25 2.72 -3.33
N GLU A 91 10.65 2.18 -2.28
CA GLU A 91 9.96 0.89 -2.32
C GLU A 91 8.56 1.00 -2.91
N LEU A 92 7.88 2.14 -2.72
CA LEU A 92 6.52 2.39 -3.18
C LEU A 92 6.44 2.65 -4.71
N PHE A 93 7.48 3.26 -5.28
CA PHE A 93 7.51 3.68 -6.69
C PHE A 93 8.55 2.86 -7.46
N PRO A 94 8.12 1.79 -8.16
CA PRO A 94 9.01 1.06 -9.05
C PRO A 94 9.36 1.96 -10.24
N THR A 95 10.61 1.87 -10.70
CA THR A 95 11.07 2.51 -11.95
C THR A 95 10.60 1.72 -13.17
N ARG A 96 10.31 0.45 -12.98
CA ARG A 96 9.76 -0.43 -13.99
C ARG A 96 8.89 -1.49 -13.34
N ALA A 97 7.70 -1.72 -13.91
CA ALA A 97 6.81 -2.81 -13.53
C ALA A 97 6.42 -3.57 -14.80
N VAL A 98 6.68 -4.88 -14.83
CA VAL A 98 6.40 -5.75 -15.98
C VAL A 98 5.45 -6.86 -15.55
N PHE A 99 4.36 -7.02 -16.29
CA PHE A 99 3.34 -8.04 -16.08
C PHE A 99 3.40 -9.04 -17.23
N TYR A 100 3.81 -10.27 -16.92
CA TYR A 100 4.00 -11.31 -17.91
C TYR A 100 2.70 -12.09 -18.19
N ALA A 101 2.58 -12.56 -19.45
CA ALA A 101 1.42 -13.32 -19.93
C ALA A 101 1.49 -14.81 -19.57
N ASP A 102 2.67 -15.31 -19.23
CA ASP A 102 2.94 -16.72 -19.07
C ASP A 102 2.19 -17.38 -17.92
N ARG A 103 2.15 -18.72 -17.94
CA ARG A 103 1.40 -19.55 -16.99
C ARG A 103 1.75 -19.31 -15.52
N ASP A 104 2.95 -18.81 -15.24
CA ASP A 104 3.39 -18.51 -13.88
C ASP A 104 2.93 -17.14 -13.39
N HIS A 105 2.20 -16.39 -14.23
CA HIS A 105 1.60 -15.09 -13.88
C HIS A 105 2.55 -14.17 -13.09
N SER A 106 3.84 -14.20 -13.45
CA SER A 106 4.85 -13.44 -12.72
C SER A 106 4.74 -11.94 -13.00
N VAL A 107 5.07 -11.17 -11.97
CA VAL A 107 5.12 -9.72 -12.00
C VAL A 107 6.49 -9.29 -11.51
N LEU A 108 7.17 -8.48 -12.29
CA LEU A 108 8.49 -7.98 -11.97
C LEU A 108 8.43 -6.51 -11.65
N PHE A 109 8.87 -6.12 -10.46
CA PHE A 109 9.06 -4.73 -10.07
C PHE A 109 10.55 -4.43 -9.92
N GLU A 110 11.02 -3.43 -10.62
CA GLU A 110 12.37 -2.90 -10.49
C GLU A 110 12.29 -1.56 -9.74
N CYS A 111 12.75 -1.56 -8.50
CA CYS A 111 12.91 -0.36 -7.69
C CYS A 111 14.38 0.07 -7.69
N PRO A 112 14.74 1.32 -7.37
CA PRO A 112 16.12 1.83 -7.41
C PRO A 112 17.14 1.01 -6.64
N LYS A 113 16.71 0.24 -5.62
CA LYS A 113 17.60 -0.57 -4.77
C LYS A 113 17.22 -2.04 -4.68
N ARG A 114 16.16 -2.45 -5.37
CA ARG A 114 15.61 -3.80 -5.21
C ARG A 114 14.88 -4.22 -6.48
N ARG A 115 15.11 -5.45 -6.87
CA ARG A 115 14.30 -6.16 -7.87
C ARG A 115 13.42 -7.15 -7.15
N LEU A 116 12.13 -7.10 -7.40
CA LEU A 116 11.13 -7.93 -6.76
C LEU A 116 10.36 -8.68 -7.83
N GLU A 117 10.37 -9.99 -7.72
CA GLU A 117 9.58 -10.88 -8.56
C GLU A 117 8.50 -11.53 -7.70
N LEU A 118 7.26 -11.38 -8.12
CA LEU A 118 6.07 -11.83 -7.40
C LEU A 118 5.15 -12.58 -8.35
N TYR A 119 4.27 -13.39 -7.78
CA TYR A 119 3.15 -13.93 -8.52
C TYR A 119 1.99 -12.93 -8.49
N ARG A 120 1.16 -12.94 -9.55
CA ARG A 120 -0.05 -12.12 -9.60
C ARG A 120 -1.03 -12.42 -8.45
N GLU A 121 -0.97 -13.63 -7.91
CA GLU A 121 -1.76 -14.07 -6.76
C GLU A 121 -1.37 -13.36 -5.47
N ASP A 122 -0.10 -12.97 -5.33
CA ASP A 122 0.41 -12.22 -4.18
C ASP A 122 -0.16 -10.79 -4.11
N ILE A 123 -0.71 -10.29 -5.23
CA ILE A 123 -1.40 -9.01 -5.29
C ILE A 123 -2.84 -9.22 -4.83
N ARG A 124 -3.15 -8.74 -3.64
CA ARG A 124 -4.45 -8.91 -3.00
C ARG A 124 -5.55 -8.16 -3.73
N ARG A 125 -5.29 -6.90 -4.08
CA ARG A 125 -6.23 -6.02 -4.77
C ARG A 125 -5.49 -4.91 -5.50
N VAL A 126 -6.16 -4.34 -6.48
CA VAL A 126 -5.70 -3.18 -7.27
C VAL A 126 -6.70 -2.06 -7.08
N LEU A 127 -6.26 -0.92 -6.56
CA LEU A 127 -7.09 0.26 -6.43
C LEU A 127 -6.86 1.17 -7.63
N ASP A 128 -7.90 1.40 -8.44
CA ASP A 128 -7.88 2.43 -9.47
C ASP A 128 -8.15 3.79 -8.82
N MET A 129 -7.16 4.67 -8.89
CA MET A 129 -7.19 5.99 -8.29
C MET A 129 -7.25 7.11 -9.35
N GLY A 130 -7.69 6.79 -10.58
CA GLY A 130 -7.75 7.68 -11.74
C GLY A 130 -6.45 7.63 -12.54
N ASP A 131 -5.46 8.44 -12.20
CA ASP A 131 -4.21 8.55 -12.94
C ASP A 131 -3.20 7.43 -12.66
N TYR A 132 -3.46 6.58 -11.66
CA TYR A 132 -2.56 5.50 -11.25
C TYR A 132 -3.29 4.34 -10.60
N TYR A 133 -2.65 3.18 -10.67
CA TYR A 133 -3.03 1.97 -9.97
C TYR A 133 -2.19 1.82 -8.71
N TYR A 134 -2.84 1.53 -7.58
CA TYR A 134 -2.19 1.11 -6.36
C TYR A 134 -2.39 -0.39 -6.16
N LEU A 135 -1.30 -1.15 -6.18
CA LEU A 135 -1.30 -2.59 -6.00
C LEU A 135 -1.03 -2.91 -4.52
N ASP A 136 -1.97 -3.53 -3.85
CA ASP A 136 -1.85 -3.95 -2.46
C ASP A 136 -1.18 -5.34 -2.38
N ILE A 137 0.03 -5.38 -1.80
CA ILE A 137 0.87 -6.58 -1.73
C ILE A 137 1.17 -6.92 -0.27
N PRO A 138 0.36 -7.78 0.39
CA PRO A 138 0.47 -8.07 1.83
C PRO A 138 1.83 -8.68 2.24
N SER A 139 2.44 -9.48 1.36
CA SER A 139 3.72 -10.16 1.61
C SER A 139 4.91 -9.22 1.80
N GLN A 140 4.78 -7.95 1.43
CA GLN A 140 5.84 -6.95 1.44
C GLN A 140 5.65 -5.89 2.55
N SER A 141 5.51 -6.32 3.79
CA SER A 141 5.35 -5.43 4.95
C SER A 141 4.09 -4.56 4.90
N GLY A 142 3.02 -5.04 4.26
CA GLY A 142 1.75 -4.32 4.14
C GLY A 142 1.80 -3.11 3.19
N ARG A 143 2.84 -3.01 2.37
CA ARG A 143 3.03 -1.88 1.44
C ARG A 143 2.75 -2.32 0.03
N GLY A 144 1.94 -1.53 -0.65
CA GLY A 144 1.68 -1.72 -2.06
C GLY A 144 2.68 -1.01 -2.96
N MET A 145 2.47 -1.14 -4.26
CA MET A 145 3.23 -0.44 -5.29
C MET A 145 2.31 0.43 -6.14
N VAL A 146 2.85 1.55 -6.61
CA VAL A 146 2.13 2.52 -7.42
C VAL A 146 2.62 2.45 -8.85
N CYS A 147 1.69 2.21 -9.79
CA CYS A 147 1.94 2.26 -11.23
C CYS A 147 1.14 3.42 -11.82
N GLN A 148 1.82 4.43 -12.35
CA GLN A 148 1.17 5.57 -12.99
C GLN A 148 0.74 5.19 -14.42
N LYS A 149 -0.53 5.46 -14.77
CA LYS A 149 -1.11 5.07 -16.07
C LYS A 149 -0.38 5.69 -17.25
N SER A 150 0.03 6.95 -17.14
CA SER A 150 0.79 7.65 -18.18
C SER A 150 2.19 7.08 -18.44
N LEU A 151 2.72 6.22 -17.56
CA LEU A 151 4.00 5.52 -17.73
C LEU A 151 3.85 4.14 -18.35
N MET A 152 2.64 3.76 -18.77
CA MET A 152 2.42 2.50 -19.47
C MET A 152 3.04 2.55 -20.87
N THR A 153 4.01 1.67 -21.13
CA THR A 153 4.75 1.59 -22.39
C THR A 153 4.30 0.42 -23.25
N ILE A 154 3.78 -0.63 -22.64
CA ILE A 154 3.25 -1.82 -23.34
C ILE A 154 1.89 -2.15 -22.73
N GLY A 155 0.92 -2.51 -23.58
CA GLY A 155 -0.45 -2.82 -23.19
C GLY A 155 -1.37 -1.60 -23.18
N THR A 156 -2.61 -1.82 -22.75
CA THR A 156 -3.62 -0.78 -22.54
C THR A 156 -4.19 -0.92 -21.12
N GLU A 157 -4.87 0.12 -20.64
CA GLU A 157 -5.57 0.06 -19.33
C GLU A 157 -6.54 -1.13 -19.31
N GLU A 158 -7.27 -1.37 -20.41
CA GLU A 158 -8.20 -2.50 -20.52
C GLU A 158 -7.49 -3.86 -20.40
N THR A 159 -6.32 -4.02 -21.05
CA THR A 159 -5.53 -5.26 -20.94
C THR A 159 -4.99 -5.47 -19.54
N PHE A 160 -4.54 -4.40 -18.88
CA PHE A 160 -4.10 -4.43 -17.50
C PHE A 160 -5.26 -4.76 -16.56
N GLU A 161 -6.42 -4.12 -16.73
CA GLU A 161 -7.60 -4.38 -15.90
C GLU A 161 -8.10 -5.82 -16.03
N LYS A 162 -8.09 -6.39 -17.24
CA LYS A 162 -8.42 -7.82 -17.46
C LYS A 162 -7.50 -8.79 -16.71
N LEU A 163 -6.23 -8.44 -16.51
CA LEU A 163 -5.31 -9.25 -15.72
C LEU A 163 -5.73 -9.37 -14.25
N PHE A 164 -6.39 -8.35 -13.74
CA PHE A 164 -6.82 -8.24 -12.36
C PHE A 164 -8.34 -8.24 -12.20
N GLU A 165 -9.05 -8.87 -13.15
CA GLU A 165 -10.51 -8.99 -13.07
C GLU A 165 -10.93 -9.62 -11.74
N GLY A 166 -11.89 -8.97 -11.05
CA GLY A 166 -12.32 -9.35 -9.70
C GLY A 166 -11.44 -8.88 -8.54
N LYS A 167 -10.26 -8.28 -8.81
CA LYS A 167 -9.37 -7.69 -7.79
C LYS A 167 -9.32 -6.17 -7.87
N ILE A 168 -9.95 -5.55 -8.89
CA ILE A 168 -9.95 -4.10 -9.07
C ILE A 168 -11.07 -3.48 -8.26
N GLU A 169 -10.71 -2.52 -7.42
CA GLU A 169 -11.62 -1.72 -6.62
C GLU A 169 -11.46 -0.24 -6.99
N GLY A 170 -12.60 0.48 -7.04
CA GLY A 170 -12.59 1.92 -7.22
C GLY A 170 -12.29 2.35 -8.64
N LYS A 171 -13.25 2.25 -9.57
CA LYS A 171 -13.15 3.05 -10.80
C LYS A 171 -13.24 4.52 -10.41
N GLY A 172 -12.16 5.27 -10.66
CA GLY A 172 -12.14 6.71 -10.46
C GLY A 172 -13.37 7.36 -11.10
N LYS A 173 -14.18 7.99 -10.27
CA LYS A 173 -15.21 8.94 -10.71
C LYS A 173 -14.55 10.26 -11.00
#